data_a5d3e53d96ebe045f6c5b79a1055d0b4
#
_entry.id   a5d3e53d96ebe045f6c5b79a1055d0b4
#
_cell.length_a   1.000
_cell.length_b   1.000
_cell.length_c   1.000
_cell.angle_alpha   90.00
_cell.angle_beta   90.00
_cell.angle_gamma   90.00
#
_symmetry.space_group_name_H-M   'P 1'
#
loop_
_entity.id
_entity.type
_entity.pdbx_description
1 polymer ?
#
loop_
_entity_poly.entity_id
_entity_poly.type
_entity_poly.pdbx_seq_one_letter_code
_entity_poly.pdbx_strand_id
1 'polypeptide(L)'
;MDQNLFNDICLQQLTLSGVHEGETVVVLTRGAERTEYADAFLWAIQKLGATGYHMRLPSPASAGGAWAVGDSGLGNIPLAVDALKAADMVVDCTFLLFSKEQFAIQDAGTRILTAVEPPELLARLMPTTELRERVETGAELLAKASTMRITSPHGTDVTYQLGMYPTLSEYGYTDTPGRWDHWPAAFVFTGGSDDGVDGKIVLAPGDVLLPFNTYVQTPVEITIEQGFIRDIRGGAGSSGLDADLLRSYIESFDDPRGYGMSHVGWGLDERAHWHGLTQFGGGMGMELRSFYGNVMFSIGPNNELGGPNDTACHFDIPMRGNSLFLDDELIVDAGELTVPEMKPVNRR
;
A
#
# COMPACT_ATOMS: atom_id res chain seq x y z
N MET A 1 10.88 11.91 17.48
CA MET A 1 10.12 11.28 18.61
C MET A 1 11.09 10.88 19.72
N ASP A 2 10.64 10.89 20.99
CA ASP A 2 11.40 10.30 22.11
C ASP A 2 11.46 8.78 21.97
N GLN A 3 12.63 8.16 22.28
CA GLN A 3 12.84 6.73 22.10
C GLN A 3 11.91 5.88 22.98
N ASN A 4 11.59 6.31 24.21
CA ASN A 4 10.68 5.54 25.06
C ASN A 4 9.26 5.52 24.49
N LEU A 5 8.79 6.65 23.96
CA LEU A 5 7.49 6.70 23.27
C LEU A 5 7.50 5.80 22.03
N PHE A 6 8.59 5.77 21.27
CA PHE A 6 8.70 4.90 20.11
C PHE A 6 8.70 3.42 20.51
N ASN A 7 9.40 3.06 21.58
CA ASN A 7 9.35 1.71 22.14
C ASN A 7 7.91 1.30 22.52
N ASP A 8 7.17 2.19 23.21
CA ASP A 8 5.80 1.91 23.64
C ASP A 8 4.84 1.68 22.46
N ILE A 9 4.95 2.46 21.39
CA ILE A 9 4.10 2.24 20.20
C ILE A 9 4.50 0.96 19.46
N CYS A 10 5.77 0.59 19.41
CA CYS A 10 6.21 -0.70 18.88
C CYS A 10 5.66 -1.87 19.71
N LEU A 11 5.64 -1.73 21.04
CA LEU A 11 5.04 -2.73 21.92
C LEU A 11 3.52 -2.88 21.64
N GLN A 12 2.81 -1.77 21.52
CA GLN A 12 1.38 -1.79 21.17
C GLN A 12 1.14 -2.45 19.81
N GLN A 13 1.97 -2.12 18.81
CA GLN A 13 1.89 -2.69 17.46
C GLN A 13 2.09 -4.20 17.45
N LEU A 14 3.12 -4.70 18.13
CA LEU A 14 3.36 -6.14 18.23
C LEU A 14 2.29 -6.86 19.06
N THR A 15 1.71 -6.20 20.06
CA THR A 15 0.57 -6.74 20.81
C THR A 15 -0.65 -6.92 19.91
N LEU A 16 -0.98 -5.94 19.05
CA LEU A 16 -2.04 -6.04 18.04
C LEU A 16 -1.75 -7.16 17.03
N SER A 17 -0.48 -7.33 16.66
CA SER A 17 -0.04 -8.41 15.78
C SER A 17 -0.01 -9.79 16.47
N GLY A 18 -0.42 -9.90 17.74
CA GLY A 18 -0.53 -11.16 18.46
C GLY A 18 0.83 -11.78 18.87
N VAL A 19 1.90 -11.02 18.90
CA VAL A 19 3.22 -11.53 19.34
C VAL A 19 3.18 -11.92 20.80
N HIS A 20 3.67 -13.12 21.12
CA HIS A 20 3.62 -13.69 22.48
C HIS A 20 4.85 -14.54 22.81
N GLU A 21 4.95 -14.99 24.05
CA GLU A 21 6.00 -15.90 24.53
C GLU A 21 6.05 -17.17 23.68
N GLY A 22 7.25 -17.55 23.28
CA GLY A 22 7.55 -18.74 22.46
C GLY A 22 7.67 -18.44 20.97
N GLU A 23 7.25 -17.27 20.50
CA GLU A 23 7.47 -16.86 19.11
C GLU A 23 8.89 -16.34 18.85
N THR A 24 9.32 -16.47 17.60
CA THR A 24 10.56 -15.89 17.08
C THR A 24 10.22 -14.77 16.10
N VAL A 25 10.68 -13.56 16.37
CA VAL A 25 10.44 -12.37 15.54
C VAL A 25 11.76 -11.82 15.00
N VAL A 26 11.85 -11.62 13.69
CA VAL A 26 13.04 -11.04 13.06
C VAL A 26 12.76 -9.59 12.69
N VAL A 27 13.61 -8.67 13.12
CA VAL A 27 13.58 -7.29 12.64
C VAL A 27 14.57 -7.15 11.48
N LEU A 28 14.07 -6.84 10.30
CA LEU A 28 14.86 -6.75 9.08
C LEU A 28 15.13 -5.29 8.72
N THR A 29 16.40 -4.89 8.60
CA THR A 29 16.81 -3.56 8.16
C THR A 29 17.86 -3.64 7.05
N ARG A 30 18.19 -2.49 6.44
CA ARG A 30 19.19 -2.41 5.38
C ARG A 30 20.22 -1.31 5.65
N GLY A 31 21.50 -1.65 5.52
CA GLY A 31 22.58 -0.69 5.73
C GLY A 31 22.52 -0.02 7.10
N ALA A 32 22.53 1.31 7.13
CA ALA A 32 22.39 2.11 8.34
C ALA A 32 20.98 2.68 8.52
N GLU A 33 20.05 2.32 7.64
CA GLU A 33 18.67 2.83 7.68
C GLU A 33 17.87 2.16 8.79
N ARG A 34 17.06 2.94 9.49
CA ARG A 34 16.07 2.50 10.50
C ARG A 34 16.64 1.59 11.59
N THR A 35 17.91 1.80 12.00
CA THR A 35 18.50 1.04 13.10
C THR A 35 17.78 1.30 14.43
N GLU A 36 17.26 2.51 14.64
CA GLU A 36 16.43 2.89 15.79
C GLU A 36 15.09 2.13 15.84
N TYR A 37 14.57 1.71 14.68
CA TYR A 37 13.39 0.83 14.61
C TYR A 37 13.74 -0.57 15.12
N ALA A 38 14.90 -1.11 14.72
CA ALA A 38 15.33 -2.40 15.21
C ALA A 38 15.46 -2.41 16.73
N ASP A 39 16.04 -1.37 17.32
CA ASP A 39 16.19 -1.26 18.77
C ASP A 39 14.84 -1.20 19.49
N ALA A 40 13.87 -0.42 18.96
CA ALA A 40 12.52 -0.28 19.52
C ALA A 40 11.73 -1.59 19.43
N PHE A 41 11.75 -2.25 18.27
CA PHE A 41 11.04 -3.51 18.10
C PHE A 41 11.68 -4.65 18.91
N LEU A 42 13.01 -4.74 19.00
CA LEU A 42 13.67 -5.73 19.84
C LEU A 42 13.33 -5.55 21.32
N TRP A 43 13.26 -4.30 21.79
CA TRP A 43 12.80 -4.01 23.14
C TRP A 43 11.36 -4.49 23.36
N ALA A 44 10.46 -4.22 22.41
CA ALA A 44 9.07 -4.64 22.46
C ALA A 44 8.92 -6.17 22.45
N ILE A 45 9.65 -6.87 21.57
CA ILE A 45 9.69 -8.33 21.49
C ILE A 45 10.09 -8.93 22.84
N GLN A 46 11.16 -8.40 23.46
CA GLN A 46 11.62 -8.85 24.79
C GLN A 46 10.53 -8.64 25.86
N LYS A 47 9.80 -7.52 25.82
CA LYS A 47 8.71 -7.24 26.76
C LYS A 47 7.55 -8.21 26.64
N LEU A 48 7.29 -8.73 25.44
CA LEU A 48 6.27 -9.74 25.18
C LEU A 48 6.72 -11.18 25.48
N GLY A 49 7.99 -11.37 25.91
CA GLY A 49 8.55 -12.68 26.19
C GLY A 49 8.92 -13.50 24.96
N ALA A 50 8.84 -12.91 23.78
CA ALA A 50 9.23 -13.54 22.53
C ALA A 50 10.74 -13.51 22.31
N THR A 51 11.25 -14.36 21.43
CA THR A 51 12.65 -14.34 20.99
C THR A 51 12.79 -13.41 19.79
N GLY A 52 13.72 -12.46 19.87
CA GLY A 52 13.94 -11.53 18.76
C GLY A 52 15.39 -11.41 18.37
N TYR A 53 15.65 -11.22 17.08
CA TYR A 53 16.97 -10.83 16.60
C TYR A 53 16.89 -9.87 15.41
N HIS A 54 17.95 -9.09 15.22
CA HIS A 54 18.09 -8.12 14.15
C HIS A 54 18.87 -8.75 12.98
N MET A 55 18.25 -8.77 11.81
CA MET A 55 18.91 -9.10 10.55
C MET A 55 19.13 -7.82 9.74
N ARG A 56 20.40 -7.49 9.50
CA ARG A 56 20.75 -6.30 8.73
C ARG A 56 21.34 -6.69 7.37
N LEU A 57 20.64 -6.35 6.31
CA LEU A 57 21.11 -6.55 4.93
C LEU A 57 22.15 -5.50 4.54
N PRO A 58 23.05 -5.79 3.59
CA PRO A 58 23.93 -4.78 3.00
C PRO A 58 23.11 -3.65 2.36
N SER A 59 23.69 -2.44 2.31
CA SER A 59 23.15 -1.39 1.45
C SER A 59 23.21 -1.84 -0.01
N PRO A 60 22.21 -1.48 -0.86
CA PRO A 60 22.29 -1.78 -2.28
C PRO A 60 23.51 -1.10 -2.89
N ALA A 61 24.13 -1.76 -3.88
CA ALA A 61 25.33 -1.26 -4.56
C ALA A 61 25.09 0.01 -5.38
N SER A 62 23.84 0.24 -5.78
CA SER A 62 23.38 1.49 -6.39
C SER A 62 22.06 1.88 -5.72
N ALA A 63 21.86 3.17 -5.43
CA ALA A 63 20.53 3.68 -5.25
C ALA A 63 19.85 3.57 -6.62
N GLY A 64 19.22 2.42 -6.89
CA GLY A 64 18.33 2.26 -8.03
C GLY A 64 17.31 3.39 -8.00
N GLY A 65 16.88 3.85 -9.16
CA GLY A 65 15.87 4.91 -9.25
C GLY A 65 14.68 4.62 -8.36
N ALA A 66 14.04 5.65 -7.89
CA ALA A 66 12.93 5.62 -6.95
C ALA A 66 11.92 4.53 -7.32
N TRP A 67 11.63 3.63 -6.34
CA TRP A 67 10.41 2.82 -6.33
C TRP A 67 10.26 1.65 -7.32
N ALA A 68 11.34 1.08 -7.84
CA ALA A 68 11.25 -0.24 -8.42
C ALA A 68 10.87 -1.24 -7.31
N VAL A 69 9.78 -1.97 -7.50
CA VAL A 69 9.36 -3.04 -6.59
C VAL A 69 9.91 -4.40 -7.04
N GLY A 70 9.79 -5.42 -6.18
CA GLY A 70 10.16 -6.79 -6.53
C GLY A 70 11.62 -7.17 -6.26
N ASP A 71 12.52 -6.22 -5.98
CA ASP A 71 13.91 -6.51 -5.57
C ASP A 71 14.07 -6.36 -4.05
N SER A 72 14.03 -7.47 -3.34
CA SER A 72 14.22 -7.51 -1.90
C SER A 72 15.67 -7.33 -1.46
N GLY A 73 16.64 -7.47 -2.38
CA GLY A 73 18.05 -7.63 -2.04
C GLY A 73 18.39 -8.93 -1.32
N LEU A 74 17.43 -9.83 -1.10
CA LEU A 74 17.61 -11.14 -0.46
C LEU A 74 17.95 -12.25 -1.46
N GLY A 75 17.69 -12.05 -2.77
CA GLY A 75 17.83 -13.08 -3.79
C GLY A 75 19.19 -13.74 -3.88
N ASN A 76 20.26 -13.04 -3.45
CA ASN A 76 21.62 -13.56 -3.40
C ASN A 76 22.02 -14.09 -2.01
N ILE A 77 21.08 -14.15 -1.05
CA ILE A 77 21.34 -14.56 0.34
C ILE A 77 20.31 -15.62 0.77
N PRO A 78 20.35 -16.85 0.19
CA PRO A 78 19.35 -17.89 0.48
C PRO A 78 19.19 -18.22 1.96
N LEU A 79 20.28 -18.24 2.71
CA LEU A 79 20.25 -18.50 4.17
C LEU A 79 19.47 -17.44 4.95
N ALA A 80 19.45 -16.18 4.48
CA ALA A 80 18.63 -15.15 5.10
C ALA A 80 17.14 -15.42 4.82
N VAL A 81 16.79 -15.79 3.60
CA VAL A 81 15.41 -16.18 3.24
C VAL A 81 14.95 -17.37 4.08
N ASP A 82 15.78 -18.41 4.21
CA ASP A 82 15.47 -19.59 5.04
C ASP A 82 15.24 -19.21 6.52
N ALA A 83 16.07 -18.30 7.05
CA ALA A 83 15.90 -17.81 8.42
C ALA A 83 14.61 -17.01 8.61
N LEU A 84 14.21 -16.18 7.63
CA LEU A 84 12.95 -15.43 7.66
C LEU A 84 11.74 -16.36 7.54
N LYS A 85 11.80 -17.40 6.72
CA LYS A 85 10.76 -18.44 6.59
C LYS A 85 10.58 -19.30 7.84
N ALA A 86 11.61 -19.40 8.66
CA ALA A 86 11.59 -20.18 9.91
C ALA A 86 11.11 -19.36 11.12
N ALA A 87 10.93 -18.06 10.96
CA ALA A 87 10.40 -17.18 12.00
C ALA A 87 8.86 -17.17 12.02
N ASP A 88 8.27 -16.81 13.15
CA ASP A 88 6.82 -16.61 13.26
C ASP A 88 6.40 -15.26 12.67
N MET A 89 7.29 -14.26 12.75
CA MET A 89 7.03 -12.93 12.23
C MET A 89 8.31 -12.23 11.78
N VAL A 90 8.17 -11.41 10.73
CA VAL A 90 9.20 -10.46 10.27
C VAL A 90 8.64 -9.05 10.39
N VAL A 91 9.37 -8.17 11.09
CA VAL A 91 9.17 -6.72 11.00
C VAL A 91 10.09 -6.22 9.89
N ASP A 92 9.48 -5.90 8.76
CA ASP A 92 10.17 -5.45 7.56
C ASP A 92 10.36 -3.93 7.57
N CYS A 93 11.58 -3.48 7.83
CA CYS A 93 11.98 -2.08 7.70
C CYS A 93 12.73 -1.80 6.38
N THR A 94 12.62 -2.71 5.38
CA THR A 94 13.34 -2.61 4.09
C THR A 94 12.44 -2.43 2.89
N PHE A 95 11.16 -2.71 3.01
CA PHE A 95 10.16 -2.69 1.95
C PHE A 95 10.32 -3.85 0.94
N LEU A 96 9.97 -5.06 1.39
CA LEU A 96 10.06 -6.30 0.58
C LEU A 96 8.98 -6.41 -0.52
N LEU A 97 8.13 -5.41 -0.68
CA LEU A 97 6.90 -5.46 -1.48
C LEU A 97 7.11 -6.03 -2.89
N PHE A 98 6.23 -6.95 -3.30
CA PHE A 98 6.20 -7.68 -4.56
C PHE A 98 7.42 -8.56 -4.86
N SER A 99 8.34 -8.74 -3.91
CA SER A 99 9.47 -9.62 -4.14
C SER A 99 9.10 -11.10 -4.02
N LYS A 100 9.80 -11.94 -4.77
CA LYS A 100 9.64 -13.41 -4.68
C LYS A 100 9.91 -13.93 -3.28
N GLU A 101 10.82 -13.28 -2.59
CA GLU A 101 11.18 -13.62 -1.23
C GLU A 101 10.06 -13.27 -0.25
N GLN A 102 9.35 -12.14 -0.44
CA GLN A 102 8.17 -11.82 0.35
C GLN A 102 7.13 -12.94 0.25
N PHE A 103 6.75 -13.32 -0.96
CA PHE A 103 5.76 -14.39 -1.18
C PHE A 103 6.23 -15.72 -0.59
N ALA A 104 7.49 -16.09 -0.79
CA ALA A 104 8.04 -17.33 -0.22
C ALA A 104 8.04 -17.35 1.31
N ILE A 105 8.23 -16.20 1.97
CA ILE A 105 8.16 -16.05 3.43
C ILE A 105 6.72 -16.19 3.90
N GLN A 106 5.76 -15.54 3.23
CA GLN A 106 4.33 -15.64 3.53
C GLN A 106 3.81 -17.08 3.33
N ASP A 107 4.19 -17.74 2.25
CA ASP A 107 3.81 -19.13 1.95
C ASP A 107 4.31 -20.12 3.01
N ALA A 108 5.40 -19.80 3.70
CA ALA A 108 5.88 -20.57 4.84
C ALA A 108 5.04 -20.37 6.12
N GLY A 109 4.09 -19.43 6.11
CA GLY A 109 3.26 -19.06 7.25
C GLY A 109 3.80 -17.90 8.09
N THR A 110 4.96 -17.37 7.76
CA THR A 110 5.56 -16.22 8.47
C THR A 110 4.77 -14.96 8.19
N ARG A 111 4.37 -14.24 9.24
CA ARG A 111 3.72 -12.94 9.15
C ARG A 111 4.74 -11.85 8.81
N ILE A 112 4.38 -10.89 7.96
CA ILE A 112 5.28 -9.78 7.60
C ILE A 112 4.57 -8.46 7.89
N LEU A 113 5.12 -7.65 8.78
CA LEU A 113 4.69 -6.27 9.04
C LEU A 113 5.73 -5.30 8.48
N THR A 114 5.37 -4.55 7.44
CA THR A 114 6.21 -3.49 6.91
C THR A 114 6.06 -2.22 7.75
N ALA A 115 7.17 -1.70 8.29
CA ALA A 115 7.23 -0.49 9.12
C ALA A 115 8.35 0.43 8.61
N VAL A 116 8.01 1.32 7.68
CA VAL A 116 9.00 2.15 6.95
C VAL A 116 8.74 3.65 7.05
N GLU A 117 7.60 4.05 7.58
CA GLU A 117 7.21 5.45 7.74
C GLU A 117 7.82 6.10 8.98
N PRO A 118 7.95 7.44 9.03
CA PRO A 118 8.50 8.14 10.19
C PRO A 118 7.78 7.81 11.51
N PRO A 119 8.51 7.72 12.65
CA PRO A 119 7.92 7.34 13.93
C PRO A 119 6.73 8.19 14.38
N GLU A 120 6.73 9.49 14.07
CA GLU A 120 5.63 10.41 14.39
C GLU A 120 4.37 10.08 13.60
N LEU A 121 4.52 9.63 12.36
CA LEU A 121 3.42 9.18 11.53
C LEU A 121 2.88 7.84 12.04
N LEU A 122 3.76 6.89 12.35
CA LEU A 122 3.39 5.61 12.92
C LEU A 122 2.59 5.78 14.22
N ALA A 123 3.03 6.68 15.11
CA ALA A 123 2.31 6.97 16.35
C ALA A 123 0.92 7.55 16.11
N ARG A 124 0.78 8.49 15.17
CA ARG A 124 -0.51 9.11 14.86
C ARG A 124 -1.49 8.12 14.24
N LEU A 125 -1.02 7.23 13.39
CA LEU A 125 -1.81 6.25 12.67
C LEU A 125 -1.67 4.84 13.25
N MET A 126 -1.56 4.74 14.58
CA MET A 126 -1.60 3.44 15.28
C MET A 126 -2.89 2.71 14.92
N PRO A 127 -2.82 1.48 14.41
CA PRO A 127 -4.02 0.71 14.08
C PRO A 127 -4.88 0.43 15.30
N THR A 128 -6.18 0.22 15.06
CA THR A 128 -7.16 -0.14 16.09
C THR A 128 -8.07 -1.26 15.60
N THR A 129 -8.65 -1.99 16.52
CA THR A 129 -9.65 -3.02 16.19
C THR A 129 -10.89 -2.43 15.52
N GLU A 130 -11.30 -1.22 15.94
CA GLU A 130 -12.40 -0.49 15.30
C GLU A 130 -12.11 -0.13 13.84
N LEU A 131 -10.89 0.33 13.55
CA LEU A 131 -10.47 0.60 12.17
C LEU A 131 -10.46 -0.67 11.32
N ARG A 132 -9.97 -1.79 11.89
CA ARG A 132 -10.03 -3.10 11.23
C ARG A 132 -11.47 -3.50 10.88
N GLU A 133 -12.41 -3.39 11.83
CA GLU A 133 -13.83 -3.73 11.59
C GLU A 133 -14.40 -2.93 10.41
N ARG A 134 -14.05 -1.64 10.28
CA ARG A 134 -14.45 -0.80 9.16
C ARG A 134 -13.85 -1.27 7.83
N VAL A 135 -12.57 -1.60 7.83
CA VAL A 135 -11.87 -2.12 6.65
C VAL A 135 -12.44 -3.47 6.22
N GLU A 136 -12.67 -4.38 7.17
CA GLU A 136 -13.26 -5.70 6.90
C GLU A 136 -14.69 -5.57 6.35
N THR A 137 -15.50 -4.62 6.87
CA THR A 137 -16.82 -4.30 6.28
C THR A 137 -16.70 -3.88 4.81
N GLY A 138 -15.75 -3.01 4.49
CA GLY A 138 -15.47 -2.62 3.11
C GLY A 138 -15.06 -3.80 2.23
N ALA A 139 -14.22 -4.69 2.78
CA ALA A 139 -13.77 -5.88 2.07
C ALA A 139 -14.91 -6.87 1.79
N GLU A 140 -15.84 -7.03 2.73
CA GLU A 140 -17.04 -7.88 2.54
C GLU A 140 -17.97 -7.33 1.43
N LEU A 141 -18.11 -6.01 1.34
CA LEU A 141 -18.90 -5.38 0.27
C LEU A 141 -18.22 -5.55 -1.08
N LEU A 142 -16.92 -5.28 -1.15
CA LEU A 142 -16.14 -5.39 -2.38
C LEU A 142 -16.09 -6.83 -2.90
N ALA A 143 -15.97 -7.82 -2.02
CA ALA A 143 -15.92 -9.24 -2.39
C ALA A 143 -17.22 -9.77 -3.03
N LYS A 144 -18.35 -9.09 -2.83
CA LYS A 144 -19.66 -9.46 -3.37
C LYS A 144 -19.97 -8.77 -4.70
N ALA A 145 -19.24 -7.71 -5.03
CA ALA A 145 -19.50 -6.90 -6.21
C ALA A 145 -18.99 -7.56 -7.50
N SER A 146 -19.70 -7.33 -8.58
CA SER A 146 -19.32 -7.77 -9.93
C SER A 146 -18.65 -6.68 -10.75
N THR A 147 -18.92 -5.42 -10.42
CA THR A 147 -18.33 -4.25 -11.08
C THR A 147 -17.96 -3.17 -10.06
N MET A 148 -16.91 -2.43 -10.37
CA MET A 148 -16.59 -1.17 -9.71
C MET A 148 -16.53 -0.07 -10.75
N ARG A 149 -17.26 1.03 -10.54
CA ARG A 149 -17.17 2.22 -11.37
C ARG A 149 -16.69 3.41 -10.56
N ILE A 150 -15.75 4.15 -11.13
CA ILE A 150 -15.21 5.37 -10.51
C ILE A 150 -15.55 6.54 -11.41
N THR A 151 -16.05 7.62 -10.80
CA THR A 151 -16.38 8.87 -11.51
C THR A 151 -15.84 10.08 -10.77
N SER A 152 -15.61 11.18 -11.48
CA SER A 152 -15.28 12.46 -10.86
C SER A 152 -15.81 13.66 -11.66
N PRO A 153 -15.98 14.83 -11.03
CA PRO A 153 -16.32 16.07 -11.73
C PRO A 153 -15.27 16.49 -12.77
N HIS A 154 -14.05 15.98 -12.65
CA HIS A 154 -12.94 16.27 -13.57
C HIS A 154 -12.96 15.44 -14.84
N GLY A 155 -13.87 14.45 -14.94
CA GLY A 155 -14.09 13.64 -16.13
C GLY A 155 -13.55 12.20 -16.04
N THR A 156 -13.18 11.73 -14.86
CA THR A 156 -12.99 10.30 -14.61
C THR A 156 -14.31 9.57 -14.84
N ASP A 157 -14.27 8.51 -15.62
CA ASP A 157 -15.33 7.51 -15.79
C ASP A 157 -14.67 6.22 -16.26
N VAL A 158 -14.42 5.31 -15.33
CA VAL A 158 -13.75 4.04 -15.56
C VAL A 158 -14.49 2.93 -14.84
N THR A 159 -14.60 1.78 -15.50
CA THR A 159 -15.27 0.59 -14.97
C THR A 159 -14.31 -0.58 -14.92
N TYR A 160 -14.32 -1.31 -13.81
CA TYR A 160 -13.59 -2.54 -13.55
C TYR A 160 -14.57 -3.69 -13.46
N GLN A 161 -14.38 -4.74 -14.25
CA GLN A 161 -15.07 -6.02 -14.07
C GLN A 161 -14.35 -6.77 -12.96
N LEU A 162 -15.09 -7.17 -11.93
CA LEU A 162 -14.56 -7.78 -10.71
C LEU A 162 -14.77 -9.31 -10.69
N GLY A 163 -14.25 -9.96 -9.64
CA GLY A 163 -14.49 -11.38 -9.36
C GLY A 163 -13.41 -12.34 -9.89
N MET A 164 -12.47 -11.87 -10.72
CA MET A 164 -11.31 -12.67 -11.13
C MET A 164 -10.29 -12.78 -9.99
N TYR A 165 -10.09 -11.70 -9.27
CA TYR A 165 -9.09 -11.57 -8.21
C TYR A 165 -9.72 -11.47 -6.82
N PRO A 166 -8.99 -11.90 -5.76
CA PRO A 166 -9.47 -11.78 -4.40
C PRO A 166 -9.58 -10.31 -3.97
N THR A 167 -10.45 -10.05 -3.01
CA THR A 167 -10.45 -8.82 -2.25
C THR A 167 -9.44 -8.93 -1.12
N LEU A 168 -8.59 -7.93 -0.98
CA LEU A 168 -7.61 -7.81 0.09
C LEU A 168 -7.95 -6.62 1.00
N SER A 169 -7.53 -6.73 2.24
CA SER A 169 -7.72 -5.71 3.28
C SER A 169 -6.42 -5.46 4.02
N GLU A 170 -6.04 -4.20 4.14
CA GLU A 170 -4.89 -3.74 4.90
C GLU A 170 -5.41 -2.92 6.09
N TYR A 171 -5.08 -3.33 7.32
CA TYR A 171 -5.54 -2.67 8.54
C TYR A 171 -4.42 -2.37 9.54
N GLY A 172 -3.17 -2.55 9.12
CA GLY A 172 -1.99 -2.05 9.81
C GLY A 172 -1.34 -3.00 10.79
N TYR A 173 -1.76 -4.29 10.89
CA TYR A 173 -1.10 -5.29 11.71
C TYR A 173 -1.32 -6.73 11.20
N THR A 174 -0.51 -7.67 11.71
CA THR A 174 -0.43 -9.04 11.16
C THR A 174 -0.67 -10.07 12.25
N ASP A 175 -1.90 -10.51 12.44
CA ASP A 175 -2.32 -11.42 13.49
C ASP A 175 -2.66 -12.85 13.01
N THR A 176 -2.50 -13.11 11.72
CA THR A 176 -2.78 -14.42 11.11
C THR A 176 -1.58 -14.94 10.33
N PRO A 177 -1.32 -16.26 10.33
CA PRO A 177 -0.19 -16.84 9.61
C PRO A 177 -0.16 -16.46 8.13
N GLY A 178 1.02 -16.13 7.61
CA GLY A 178 1.24 -15.76 6.22
C GLY A 178 0.70 -14.38 5.82
N ARG A 179 0.10 -13.62 6.75
CA ARG A 179 -0.38 -12.27 6.46
C ARG A 179 0.79 -11.31 6.26
N TRP A 180 0.70 -10.54 5.17
CA TRP A 180 1.44 -9.30 5.00
C TRP A 180 0.53 -8.10 5.27
N ASP A 181 1.07 -7.09 5.92
CA ASP A 181 0.41 -5.79 6.08
C ASP A 181 1.49 -4.72 6.29
N HIS A 182 1.14 -3.47 6.14
CA HIS A 182 2.05 -2.37 6.43
C HIS A 182 1.45 -1.41 7.47
N TRP A 183 2.31 -0.71 8.20
CA TRP A 183 1.92 0.29 9.17
C TRP A 183 2.43 1.67 8.72
N PRO A 184 1.51 2.64 8.51
CA PRO A 184 0.07 2.63 8.71
C PRO A 184 -0.69 2.02 7.53
N ALA A 185 -1.85 1.40 7.79
CA ALA A 185 -2.77 0.96 6.77
C ALA A 185 -4.23 1.08 7.21
N ALA A 186 -5.09 1.40 6.24
CA ALA A 186 -6.53 1.30 6.30
C ALA A 186 -7.06 1.35 4.86
N PHE A 187 -6.92 0.26 4.12
CA PHE A 187 -7.20 0.22 2.71
C PHE A 187 -7.86 -1.11 2.33
N VAL A 188 -8.88 -1.04 1.48
CA VAL A 188 -9.53 -2.21 0.90
C VAL A 188 -9.43 -2.15 -0.60
N PHE A 189 -9.07 -3.27 -1.25
CA PHE A 189 -8.81 -3.29 -2.67
C PHE A 189 -8.99 -4.66 -3.32
N THR A 190 -9.09 -4.66 -4.64
CA THR A 190 -9.06 -5.82 -5.52
C THR A 190 -8.47 -5.42 -6.87
N GLY A 191 -8.36 -6.35 -7.81
CA GLY A 191 -8.02 -6.07 -9.21
C GLY A 191 -9.24 -6.20 -10.11
N GLY A 192 -9.26 -5.43 -11.20
CA GLY A 192 -10.14 -5.73 -12.33
C GLY A 192 -9.66 -6.99 -13.06
N SER A 193 -10.56 -7.68 -13.77
CA SER A 193 -10.19 -8.76 -14.68
C SER A 193 -9.14 -8.27 -15.68
N ASP A 194 -8.26 -9.14 -16.15
CA ASP A 194 -7.09 -8.79 -16.99
C ASP A 194 -7.42 -7.91 -18.21
N ASP A 195 -8.57 -8.15 -18.85
CA ASP A 195 -9.09 -7.38 -19.97
C ASP A 195 -10.38 -6.61 -19.63
N GLY A 196 -10.74 -6.54 -18.36
CA GLY A 196 -12.03 -6.01 -17.89
C GLY A 196 -11.97 -4.61 -17.29
N VAL A 197 -10.98 -3.81 -17.63
CA VAL A 197 -10.90 -2.40 -17.17
C VAL A 197 -10.92 -1.48 -18.39
N ASP A 198 -11.96 -0.66 -18.46
CA ASP A 198 -12.17 0.25 -19.59
C ASP A 198 -12.66 1.62 -19.12
N GLY A 199 -12.20 2.66 -19.80
CA GLY A 199 -12.64 4.02 -19.56
C GLY A 199 -11.53 5.05 -19.50
N LYS A 200 -11.78 6.10 -18.74
CA LYS A 200 -10.86 7.22 -18.60
C LYS A 200 -10.69 7.61 -17.13
N ILE A 201 -9.46 7.86 -16.73
CA ILE A 201 -9.13 8.49 -15.45
C ILE A 201 -8.57 9.88 -15.73
N VAL A 202 -9.04 10.87 -15.00
CA VAL A 202 -8.51 12.24 -15.03
C VAL A 202 -7.98 12.57 -13.65
N LEU A 203 -6.65 12.70 -13.55
CA LEU A 203 -6.00 13.18 -12.36
C LEU A 203 -6.18 14.70 -12.26
N ALA A 204 -6.61 15.15 -11.11
CA ALA A 204 -6.78 16.57 -10.82
C ALA A 204 -5.57 17.14 -10.06
N PRO A 205 -5.32 18.46 -10.10
CA PRO A 205 -4.34 19.08 -9.24
C PRO A 205 -4.61 18.76 -7.76
N GLY A 206 -3.57 18.25 -7.08
CA GLY A 206 -3.67 17.80 -5.70
C GLY A 206 -3.87 16.29 -5.52
N ASP A 207 -4.16 15.52 -6.58
CA ASP A 207 -3.98 14.07 -6.56
C ASP A 207 -2.50 13.70 -6.42
N VAL A 208 -2.18 12.47 -6.12
CA VAL A 208 -0.82 12.10 -5.72
C VAL A 208 -0.19 11.11 -6.67
N LEU A 209 1.06 11.33 -6.98
CA LEU A 209 1.95 10.41 -7.70
C LEU A 209 2.93 9.84 -6.68
N LEU A 210 2.61 8.68 -6.07
CA LEU A 210 3.39 8.14 -4.95
C LEU A 210 4.85 7.82 -5.27
N PRO A 211 5.22 7.23 -6.43
CA PRO A 211 6.63 7.00 -6.74
C PRO A 211 7.50 8.26 -6.74
N PHE A 212 6.90 9.42 -6.93
CA PHE A 212 7.60 10.70 -6.88
C PHE A 212 7.40 11.45 -5.57
N ASN A 213 6.52 10.95 -4.69
CA ASN A 213 6.09 11.66 -3.49
C ASN A 213 5.70 13.11 -3.78
N THR A 214 4.91 13.31 -4.85
CA THR A 214 4.50 14.63 -5.30
C THR A 214 3.01 14.71 -5.60
N TYR A 215 2.48 15.94 -5.49
CA TYR A 215 1.10 16.22 -5.90
C TYR A 215 1.08 16.61 -7.38
N VAL A 216 0.08 16.10 -8.09
CA VAL A 216 -0.25 16.53 -9.45
C VAL A 216 -0.44 18.05 -9.47
N GLN A 217 0.25 18.73 -10.36
CA GLN A 217 0.17 20.18 -10.53
C GLN A 217 -0.79 20.57 -11.66
N THR A 218 -0.84 19.75 -12.69
CA THR A 218 -1.64 19.98 -13.89
C THR A 218 -2.44 18.74 -14.24
N PRO A 219 -3.68 18.88 -14.77
CA PRO A 219 -4.51 17.71 -15.07
C PRO A 219 -3.83 16.71 -16.01
N VAL A 220 -4.01 15.42 -15.73
CA VAL A 220 -3.55 14.31 -16.58
C VAL A 220 -4.73 13.46 -16.98
N GLU A 221 -4.91 13.20 -18.27
CA GLU A 221 -5.90 12.26 -18.80
C GLU A 221 -5.23 10.94 -19.15
N ILE A 222 -5.79 9.84 -18.64
CA ILE A 222 -5.32 8.46 -18.86
C ILE A 222 -6.49 7.69 -19.51
N THR A 223 -6.26 7.16 -20.71
CA THR A 223 -7.23 6.30 -21.41
C THR A 223 -6.86 4.84 -21.20
N ILE A 224 -7.84 4.03 -20.79
CA ILE A 224 -7.66 2.62 -20.48
C ILE A 224 -8.58 1.79 -21.37
N GLU A 225 -8.04 0.77 -22.03
CA GLU A 225 -8.77 -0.19 -22.82
C GLU A 225 -8.28 -1.60 -22.52
N GLN A 226 -9.19 -2.50 -22.20
CA GLN A 226 -8.91 -3.89 -21.94
C GLN A 226 -7.77 -4.11 -20.92
N GLY A 227 -7.87 -3.43 -19.77
CA GLY A 227 -6.92 -3.57 -18.67
C GLY A 227 -5.55 -2.89 -18.86
N PHE A 228 -5.35 -2.15 -19.96
CA PHE A 228 -4.08 -1.48 -20.23
C PHE A 228 -4.26 0.01 -20.53
N ILE A 229 -3.35 0.81 -20.03
CA ILE A 229 -3.24 2.22 -20.42
C ILE A 229 -2.83 2.29 -21.91
N ARG A 230 -3.60 3.03 -22.70
CA ARG A 230 -3.36 3.26 -24.13
C ARG A 230 -2.83 4.65 -24.43
N ASP A 231 -3.22 5.63 -23.60
CA ASP A 231 -2.79 7.01 -23.78
C ASP A 231 -2.65 7.70 -22.41
N ILE A 232 -1.61 8.51 -22.26
CA ILE A 232 -1.39 9.42 -21.12
C ILE A 232 -1.08 10.79 -21.69
N ARG A 233 -1.91 11.79 -21.44
CA ARG A 233 -1.72 13.14 -21.96
C ARG A 233 -2.09 14.22 -20.95
N GLY A 234 -1.59 15.41 -21.16
CA GLY A 234 -2.03 16.57 -20.38
C GLY A 234 -3.50 16.87 -20.62
N GLY A 235 -4.26 17.04 -19.55
CA GLY A 235 -5.66 17.45 -19.62
C GLY A 235 -5.82 18.92 -20.03
N ALA A 236 -7.06 19.39 -20.12
CA ALA A 236 -7.37 20.74 -20.54
C ALA A 236 -6.66 21.80 -19.65
N GLY A 237 -5.95 22.73 -20.28
CA GLY A 237 -5.17 23.77 -19.58
C GLY A 237 -3.86 23.30 -18.97
N SER A 238 -3.46 22.05 -19.20
CA SER A 238 -2.21 21.46 -18.70
C SER A 238 -1.00 21.88 -19.56
N SER A 239 0.16 22.00 -18.93
CA SER A 239 1.47 22.08 -19.63
C SER A 239 1.92 20.71 -20.18
N GLY A 240 1.28 19.62 -19.73
CA GLY A 240 1.69 18.24 -20.04
C GLY A 240 2.79 17.68 -19.15
N LEU A 241 3.38 18.47 -18.25
CA LEU A 241 4.54 18.05 -17.45
C LEU A 241 4.27 16.79 -16.61
N ASP A 242 3.15 16.74 -15.88
CA ASP A 242 2.83 15.59 -15.03
C ASP A 242 2.55 14.33 -15.89
N ALA A 243 1.92 14.50 -17.06
CA ALA A 243 1.70 13.41 -18.01
C ALA A 243 3.03 12.88 -18.59
N ASP A 244 3.96 13.79 -18.94
CA ASP A 244 5.28 13.42 -19.42
C ASP A 244 6.10 12.72 -18.34
N LEU A 245 6.02 13.19 -17.09
CA LEU A 245 6.67 12.57 -15.95
C LEU A 245 6.19 11.13 -15.73
N LEU A 246 4.86 10.92 -15.71
CA LEU A 246 4.26 9.58 -15.52
C LEU A 246 4.65 8.65 -16.67
N ARG A 247 4.53 9.10 -17.92
CA ARG A 247 4.90 8.33 -19.10
C ARG A 247 6.38 7.96 -19.10
N SER A 248 7.27 8.93 -18.86
CA SER A 248 8.71 8.71 -18.82
C SER A 248 9.13 7.73 -17.73
N TYR A 249 8.42 7.74 -16.58
CA TYR A 249 8.67 6.77 -15.53
C TYR A 249 8.35 5.36 -16.00
N ILE A 250 7.15 5.13 -16.55
CA ILE A 250 6.74 3.80 -17.04
C ILE A 250 7.72 3.33 -18.15
N GLU A 251 8.03 4.19 -19.10
CA GLU A 251 8.96 3.89 -20.21
C GLU A 251 10.38 3.56 -19.71
N SER A 252 10.81 4.10 -18.57
CA SER A 252 12.16 3.85 -18.03
C SER A 252 12.42 2.40 -17.64
N PHE A 253 11.38 1.59 -17.47
CA PHE A 253 11.50 0.15 -17.17
C PHE A 253 11.68 -0.72 -18.43
N ASP A 254 11.44 -0.17 -19.62
CA ASP A 254 11.48 -0.91 -20.90
C ASP A 254 10.62 -2.20 -20.86
N ASP A 255 9.51 -2.14 -20.15
CA ASP A 255 8.58 -3.25 -19.92
C ASP A 255 7.12 -2.83 -20.19
N PRO A 256 6.52 -3.28 -21.30
CA PRO A 256 5.13 -2.90 -21.63
C PRO A 256 4.11 -3.32 -20.58
N ARG A 257 4.43 -4.27 -19.70
CA ARG A 257 3.57 -4.69 -18.60
C ARG A 257 3.38 -3.61 -17.54
N GLY A 258 4.28 -2.60 -17.50
CA GLY A 258 4.12 -1.42 -16.65
C GLY A 258 2.88 -0.59 -16.94
N TYR A 259 2.29 -0.73 -18.13
CA TYR A 259 1.02 -0.08 -18.50
C TYR A 259 -0.23 -0.88 -18.07
N GLY A 260 -0.08 -2.07 -17.50
CA GLY A 260 -1.19 -2.88 -17.01
C GLY A 260 -1.85 -2.26 -15.78
N MET A 261 -3.18 -2.29 -15.71
CA MET A 261 -3.92 -1.96 -14.50
C MET A 261 -3.65 -3.03 -13.44
N SER A 262 -3.44 -2.61 -12.19
CA SER A 262 -3.18 -3.47 -11.07
C SER A 262 -4.35 -3.42 -10.08
N HIS A 263 -4.14 -2.95 -8.85
CA HIS A 263 -5.20 -2.90 -7.87
C HIS A 263 -5.97 -1.57 -7.86
N VAL A 264 -7.18 -1.62 -7.31
CA VAL A 264 -8.08 -0.49 -7.17
C VAL A 264 -8.87 -0.62 -5.86
N GLY A 265 -9.05 0.49 -5.15
CA GLY A 265 -9.76 0.47 -3.88
C GLY A 265 -9.91 1.83 -3.24
N TRP A 266 -10.18 1.85 -1.93
CA TRP A 266 -10.39 3.09 -1.17
C TRP A 266 -9.84 3.00 0.24
N GLY A 267 -9.50 4.18 0.80
CA GLY A 267 -8.96 4.34 2.15
C GLY A 267 -10.03 4.68 3.19
N LEU A 268 -9.77 4.33 4.47
CA LEU A 268 -10.73 4.43 5.56
C LEU A 268 -10.24 5.16 6.82
N ASP A 269 -8.96 5.60 6.92
CA ASP A 269 -8.45 6.24 8.13
C ASP A 269 -8.67 7.78 8.12
N GLU A 270 -9.59 8.25 8.94
CA GLU A 270 -9.90 9.68 9.10
C GLU A 270 -8.81 10.48 9.81
N ARG A 271 -7.82 9.82 10.41
CA ARG A 271 -6.66 10.45 11.05
C ARG A 271 -5.53 10.73 10.07
N ALA A 272 -5.58 10.10 8.88
CA ALA A 272 -4.63 10.33 7.81
C ALA A 272 -4.76 11.76 7.24
N HIS A 273 -3.64 12.36 6.89
CA HIS A 273 -3.60 13.71 6.35
C HIS A 273 -3.21 13.71 4.88
N TRP A 274 -4.06 14.30 4.03
CA TRP A 274 -3.75 14.39 2.61
C TRP A 274 -2.44 15.14 2.30
N HIS A 275 -2.11 16.11 3.12
CA HIS A 275 -0.87 16.87 3.00
C HIS A 275 0.35 16.22 3.68
N GLY A 276 0.27 14.94 4.03
CA GLY A 276 1.32 14.19 4.73
C GLY A 276 2.69 14.24 4.04
N LEU A 277 2.72 14.24 2.70
CA LEU A 277 3.98 14.34 1.95
C LEU A 277 4.79 15.61 2.25
N THR A 278 4.11 16.69 2.67
CA THR A 278 4.77 17.97 3.01
C THR A 278 5.19 18.06 4.47
N GLN A 279 4.69 17.17 5.33
CA GLN A 279 4.95 17.20 6.78
C GLN A 279 6.18 16.40 7.18
N PHE A 280 6.39 15.25 6.56
CA PHE A 280 7.44 14.33 6.92
C PHE A 280 8.33 14.07 5.70
N GLY A 281 9.45 14.76 5.64
CA GLY A 281 10.47 14.48 4.60
C GLY A 281 10.98 13.03 4.75
N GLY A 282 10.84 12.22 3.71
CA GLY A 282 11.34 10.86 3.68
C GLY A 282 10.33 9.75 4.03
N GLY A 283 9.05 10.08 4.20
CA GLY A 283 7.97 9.08 4.25
C GLY A 283 7.73 8.42 2.89
N MET A 284 7.15 7.21 2.92
CA MET A 284 6.82 6.43 1.73
C MET A 284 5.45 6.79 1.13
N GLY A 285 4.67 7.62 1.83
CA GLY A 285 3.34 8.03 1.40
C GLY A 285 2.23 7.02 1.70
N MET A 286 2.50 6.01 2.52
CA MET A 286 1.49 4.99 2.91
C MET A 286 0.26 5.61 3.58
N GLU A 287 0.44 6.76 4.25
CA GLU A 287 -0.65 7.54 4.82
C GLU A 287 -1.72 7.91 3.78
N LEU A 288 -1.30 8.24 2.56
CA LEU A 288 -2.22 8.69 1.51
C LEU A 288 -3.06 7.55 0.95
N ARG A 289 -2.55 6.31 0.95
CA ARG A 289 -3.33 5.11 0.65
C ARG A 289 -4.46 4.92 1.66
N SER A 290 -4.15 5.16 2.93
CA SER A 290 -5.07 4.99 4.06
C SER A 290 -6.09 6.13 4.21
N PHE A 291 -5.89 7.28 3.54
CA PHE A 291 -6.69 8.48 3.72
C PHE A 291 -8.18 8.22 3.48
N TYR A 292 -9.02 8.60 4.47
CA TYR A 292 -10.46 8.41 4.45
C TYR A 292 -11.12 8.98 3.19
N GLY A 293 -11.81 8.10 2.46
CA GLY A 293 -12.57 8.47 1.27
C GLY A 293 -11.71 8.74 0.02
N ASN A 294 -10.39 8.49 0.06
CA ASN A 294 -9.65 8.46 -1.19
C ASN A 294 -10.12 7.29 -2.05
N VAL A 295 -10.00 7.44 -3.35
CA VAL A 295 -10.07 6.33 -4.30
C VAL A 295 -8.71 6.21 -4.94
N MET A 296 -8.09 5.05 -4.85
CA MET A 296 -6.76 4.81 -5.40
C MET A 296 -6.80 3.70 -6.44
N PHE A 297 -6.10 3.91 -7.53
CA PHE A 297 -5.74 2.84 -8.47
C PHE A 297 -4.23 2.71 -8.58
N SER A 298 -3.78 1.56 -9.03
CA SER A 298 -2.37 1.32 -9.33
C SER A 298 -2.19 0.70 -10.71
N ILE A 299 -0.95 0.78 -11.18
CA ILE A 299 -0.50 0.13 -12.40
C ILE A 299 0.72 -0.75 -12.11
N GLY A 300 0.99 -1.68 -13.00
CA GLY A 300 2.14 -2.57 -12.91
C GLY A 300 1.78 -3.96 -12.39
N PRO A 301 2.52 -4.50 -11.39
CA PRO A 301 2.34 -5.88 -10.96
C PRO A 301 0.97 -6.10 -10.29
N ASN A 302 0.37 -7.28 -10.57
CA ASN A 302 -0.83 -7.76 -9.90
C ASN A 302 -0.63 -9.16 -9.28
N ASN A 303 0.62 -9.57 -9.13
CA ASN A 303 0.99 -10.87 -8.58
C ASN A 303 0.61 -11.05 -7.10
N GLU A 304 0.45 -9.96 -6.32
CA GLU A 304 -0.12 -10.01 -4.97
C GLU A 304 -1.57 -10.51 -4.94
N LEU A 305 -2.31 -10.26 -6.04
CA LEU A 305 -3.68 -10.73 -6.24
C LEU A 305 -3.71 -12.12 -6.89
N GLY A 306 -2.55 -12.70 -7.20
CA GLY A 306 -2.44 -13.96 -7.95
C GLY A 306 -2.50 -13.78 -9.47
N GLY A 307 -2.40 -12.55 -9.96
CA GLY A 307 -2.38 -12.24 -11.39
C GLY A 307 -1.04 -12.52 -12.06
N PRO A 308 -1.01 -12.57 -13.40
CA PRO A 308 0.18 -12.93 -14.17
C PRO A 308 1.16 -11.75 -14.39
N ASN A 309 0.77 -10.52 -14.05
CA ASN A 309 1.61 -9.36 -14.32
C ASN A 309 2.68 -9.22 -13.24
N ASP A 310 3.94 -9.47 -13.62
CA ASP A 310 5.12 -9.41 -12.76
C ASP A 310 6.12 -8.45 -13.41
N THR A 311 6.06 -7.18 -13.04
CA THR A 311 6.93 -6.10 -13.54
C THR A 311 7.47 -5.26 -12.38
N ALA A 312 8.65 -4.67 -12.54
CA ALA A 312 9.23 -3.78 -11.54
C ALA A 312 8.59 -2.37 -11.54
N CYS A 313 7.86 -2.01 -12.60
CA CYS A 313 7.15 -0.76 -12.70
C CYS A 313 5.87 -0.80 -11.86
N HIS A 314 5.85 -0.12 -10.73
CA HIS A 314 4.67 0.01 -9.89
C HIS A 314 4.36 1.48 -9.62
N PHE A 315 3.08 1.82 -9.64
CA PHE A 315 2.64 3.19 -9.45
C PHE A 315 1.29 3.22 -8.74
N ASP A 316 1.27 3.76 -7.53
CA ASP A 316 0.04 4.04 -6.79
C ASP A 316 -0.37 5.50 -6.99
N ILE A 317 -1.64 5.72 -7.28
CA ILE A 317 -2.21 7.04 -7.55
C ILE A 317 -3.45 7.26 -6.67
N PRO A 318 -3.28 7.74 -5.44
CA PRO A 318 -4.38 8.20 -4.61
C PRO A 318 -5.04 9.46 -5.20
N MET A 319 -6.38 9.44 -5.30
CA MET A 319 -7.18 10.53 -5.86
C MET A 319 -8.22 11.02 -4.86
N ARG A 320 -8.50 12.32 -4.86
CA ARG A 320 -9.50 12.94 -3.99
C ARG A 320 -10.77 13.31 -4.74
N GLY A 321 -11.88 13.34 -3.99
CA GLY A 321 -13.16 13.83 -4.50
C GLY A 321 -13.78 12.97 -5.61
N ASN A 322 -13.34 11.72 -5.73
CA ASN A 322 -13.95 10.75 -6.63
C ASN A 322 -15.15 10.09 -5.96
N SER A 323 -16.10 9.65 -6.77
CA SER A 323 -17.18 8.78 -6.36
C SER A 323 -16.92 7.36 -6.86
N LEU A 324 -17.19 6.37 -6.01
CA LEU A 324 -17.02 4.95 -6.30
C LEU A 324 -18.33 4.22 -6.09
N PHE A 325 -18.68 3.40 -7.07
CA PHE A 325 -19.86 2.55 -7.04
C PHE A 325 -19.43 1.08 -7.10
N LEU A 326 -20.07 0.22 -6.31
CA LEU A 326 -20.02 -1.23 -6.46
C LEU A 326 -21.37 -1.69 -7.02
N ASP A 327 -21.34 -2.32 -8.18
CA ASP A 327 -22.51 -2.52 -9.03
C ASP A 327 -23.21 -1.15 -9.22
N ASP A 328 -24.40 -0.93 -8.73
CA ASP A 328 -25.07 0.38 -8.80
C ASP A 328 -25.12 1.10 -7.43
N GLU A 329 -24.48 0.54 -6.40
CA GLU A 329 -24.49 1.10 -5.04
C GLU A 329 -23.32 2.09 -4.84
N LEU A 330 -23.65 3.31 -4.42
CA LEU A 330 -22.68 4.37 -4.14
C LEU A 330 -21.99 4.08 -2.80
N ILE A 331 -20.68 3.85 -2.82
CA ILE A 331 -19.84 3.50 -1.67
C ILE A 331 -19.04 4.69 -1.18
N VAL A 332 -18.47 5.45 -2.12
CA VAL A 332 -17.79 6.72 -1.83
C VAL A 332 -18.49 7.81 -2.64
N ASP A 333 -18.93 8.87 -2.00
CA ASP A 333 -19.55 10.03 -2.61
C ASP A 333 -18.62 11.25 -2.52
N ALA A 334 -17.96 11.58 -3.61
CA ALA A 334 -17.04 12.72 -3.70
C ALA A 334 -16.01 12.77 -2.54
N GLY A 335 -15.52 11.60 -2.11
CA GLY A 335 -14.55 11.45 -1.02
C GLY A 335 -15.14 11.19 0.36
N GLU A 336 -16.47 11.06 0.50
CA GLU A 336 -17.13 10.67 1.74
C GLU A 336 -17.66 9.23 1.65
N LEU A 337 -17.35 8.38 2.64
CA LEU A 337 -17.94 7.04 2.71
C LEU A 337 -19.44 7.13 2.96
N THR A 338 -20.25 6.36 2.26
CA THR A 338 -21.71 6.39 2.40
C THR A 338 -22.21 5.36 3.39
N VAL A 339 -21.54 4.21 3.49
CA VAL A 339 -21.92 3.08 4.35
C VAL A 339 -21.62 3.40 5.82
N PRO A 340 -22.62 3.42 6.71
CA PRO A 340 -22.42 3.83 8.11
C PRO A 340 -21.37 3.02 8.87
N GLU A 341 -21.31 1.72 8.60
CA GLU A 341 -20.39 0.78 9.27
C GLU A 341 -18.92 1.01 8.87
N MET A 342 -18.66 1.63 7.75
CA MET A 342 -17.31 2.05 7.34
C MET A 342 -16.92 3.43 7.90
N LYS A 343 -17.85 4.19 8.47
CA LYS A 343 -17.56 5.51 9.03
C LYS A 343 -17.02 5.39 10.46
N PRO A 344 -16.11 6.29 10.87
CA PRO A 344 -15.73 6.38 12.27
C PRO A 344 -16.91 6.76 13.13
N VAL A 345 -16.91 6.33 14.40
CA VAL A 345 -18.05 6.47 15.32
C VAL A 345 -18.55 7.93 15.44
N ASN A 346 -17.65 8.90 15.37
CA ASN A 346 -17.98 10.32 15.46
C ASN A 346 -18.54 10.93 14.15
N ARG A 347 -18.65 10.13 13.07
CA ARG A 347 -19.20 10.53 11.76
C ARG A 347 -20.40 9.68 11.32
N ARG A 348 -20.86 8.77 12.18
CA ARG A 348 -22.04 7.91 11.93
C ARG A 348 -23.36 8.67 12.04
#